data_ae5eab172e4e668b4c3cd98c25a01770
#
_entry.id   ae5eab172e4e668b4c3cd98c25a01770
#
_cell.length_a   1.000
_cell.length_b   1.000
_cell.length_c   1.000
_cell.angle_alpha   90.00
_cell.angle_beta   90.00
_cell.angle_gamma   90.00
#
_symmetry.space_group_name_H-M   'P 1'
#
loop_
_entity.id
_entity.type
_entity.pdbx_description
1 polymer ?
#
loop_
_entity_poly.entity_id
_entity_poly.type
_entity_poly.pdbx_seq_one_letter_code
_entity_poly.pdbx_strand_id
1 'polypeptide(L)'
;NKQLEFLFIFRGGKWDLPKGRIEKGEQIKEAALREVKEECGISKLKLGEFLITTYHIFFQNNQNRLKETHWFQMETTTKEVLIPQLEEGITIAIFKNKEDSVRALDNSYGNIHLVFKAYYQK
;
A
#
# COMPACT_ATOMS: atom_id res chain seq x y z
N ASN A 1 -4.67 5.57 -25.15
CA ASN A 1 -3.72 4.70 -24.47
C ASN A 1 -3.66 5.02 -23.00
N LYS A 2 -4.21 4.11 -22.22
CA LYS A 2 -4.13 4.23 -20.77
C LYS A 2 -2.84 3.59 -20.31
N GLN A 3 -1.97 4.39 -19.72
CA GLN A 3 -0.80 3.85 -19.06
C GLN A 3 -1.17 3.36 -17.68
N LEU A 4 -0.64 2.22 -17.31
CA LEU A 4 -0.81 1.68 -15.98
C LEU A 4 0.05 2.48 -15.00
N GLU A 5 -0.57 2.91 -13.91
CA GLU A 5 0.11 3.63 -12.85
C GLU A 5 -0.16 2.93 -11.51
N PHE A 6 0.80 3.04 -10.61
CA PHE A 6 0.71 2.42 -9.28
C PHE A 6 0.67 3.49 -8.20
N LEU A 7 -0.19 3.30 -7.23
CA LEU A 7 -0.34 4.25 -6.12
C LEU A 7 0.71 3.97 -5.05
N PHE A 8 1.52 5.00 -4.78
CA PHE A 8 2.54 4.95 -3.73
C PHE A 8 2.28 5.99 -2.66
N ILE A 9 2.74 5.70 -1.46
CA ILE A 9 2.81 6.68 -0.38
C ILE A 9 4.26 6.86 0.05
N PHE A 10 4.57 8.03 0.60
CA PHE A 10 5.90 8.32 1.14
C PHE A 10 5.76 8.58 2.63
N ARG A 11 6.47 7.80 3.42
CA ARG A 11 6.42 7.89 4.88
C ARG A 11 7.77 7.48 5.46
N GLY A 12 8.27 8.29 6.42
CA GLY A 12 9.51 7.96 7.12
C GLY A 12 10.73 7.92 6.20
N GLY A 13 10.75 8.73 5.15
CA GLY A 13 11.87 8.78 4.21
C GLY A 13 11.90 7.66 3.19
N LYS A 14 10.85 6.85 3.10
CA LYS A 14 10.77 5.73 2.17
C LYS A 14 9.45 5.66 1.43
N TRP A 15 9.50 5.12 0.24
CA TRP A 15 8.30 4.79 -0.52
C TRP A 15 7.70 3.50 0.00
N ASP A 16 6.37 3.46 0.03
CA ASP A 16 5.61 2.32 0.53
C ASP A 16 4.31 2.23 -0.27
N LEU A 17 3.57 1.17 -0.04
CA LEU A 17 2.24 1.00 -0.62
C LEU A 17 1.20 1.17 0.48
N PRO A 18 0.01 1.69 0.14
CA PRO A 18 -1.05 1.85 1.14
C PRO A 18 -1.43 0.53 1.77
N LYS A 19 -1.54 0.52 3.08
CA LYS A 19 -1.93 -0.64 3.86
C LYS A 19 -2.34 -0.19 5.25
N GLY A 20 -2.85 -1.10 6.05
CA GLY A 20 -3.15 -0.76 7.44
C GLY A 20 -3.61 -1.96 8.23
N ARG A 21 -4.09 -1.68 9.44
CA ARG A 21 -4.44 -2.71 10.41
C ARG A 21 -5.90 -3.10 10.29
N ILE A 22 -6.18 -4.38 10.56
CA ILE A 22 -7.54 -4.87 10.70
C ILE A 22 -8.08 -4.39 12.05
N GLU A 23 -9.23 -3.73 12.02
CA GLU A 23 -9.90 -3.32 13.24
C GLU A 23 -10.84 -4.43 13.71
N LYS A 24 -11.18 -4.38 14.99
CA LYS A 24 -12.05 -5.38 15.60
C LYS A 24 -13.37 -5.48 14.83
N GLY A 25 -13.73 -6.68 14.43
CA GLY A 25 -14.96 -6.93 13.69
C GLY A 25 -14.86 -6.76 12.20
N GLU A 26 -13.71 -6.30 11.69
CA GLU A 26 -13.48 -6.14 10.25
C GLU A 26 -13.00 -7.43 9.62
N GLN A 27 -13.42 -7.66 8.39
CA GLN A 27 -12.80 -8.68 7.56
C GLN A 27 -11.54 -8.11 6.91
N ILE A 28 -10.62 -8.98 6.53
CA ILE A 28 -9.35 -8.58 5.91
C ILE A 28 -9.57 -7.70 4.68
N LYS A 29 -10.52 -8.07 3.82
CA LYS A 29 -10.82 -7.30 2.60
C LYS A 29 -11.37 -5.91 2.91
N GLU A 30 -12.22 -5.81 3.92
CA GLU A 30 -12.78 -4.53 4.36
C GLU A 30 -11.69 -3.61 4.88
N ALA A 31 -10.79 -4.16 5.70
CA ALA A 31 -9.66 -3.40 6.24
C ALA A 31 -8.76 -2.88 5.12
N ALA A 32 -8.49 -3.72 4.13
CA ALA A 32 -7.65 -3.34 2.99
C ALA A 32 -8.22 -2.14 2.24
N LEU A 33 -9.52 -2.17 1.95
CA LEU A 33 -10.17 -1.05 1.27
C LEU A 33 -10.21 0.21 2.12
N ARG A 34 -10.57 0.07 3.38
CA ARG A 34 -10.67 1.19 4.30
C ARG A 34 -9.34 1.92 4.45
N GLU A 35 -8.27 1.17 4.63
CA GLU A 35 -6.95 1.77 4.85
C GLU A 35 -6.45 2.53 3.63
N VAL A 36 -6.67 2.01 2.42
CA VAL A 36 -6.27 2.74 1.21
C VAL A 36 -7.04 4.05 1.09
N LYS A 37 -8.34 4.00 1.37
CA LYS A 37 -9.18 5.20 1.34
C LYS A 37 -8.72 6.24 2.36
N GLU A 38 -8.40 5.81 3.58
CA GLU A 38 -7.94 6.71 4.64
C GLU A 38 -6.55 7.29 4.34
N GLU A 39 -5.61 6.43 3.91
CA GLU A 39 -4.22 6.85 3.71
C GLU A 39 -4.04 7.77 2.50
N CYS A 40 -4.85 7.61 1.49
CA CYS A 40 -4.68 8.31 0.22
C CYS A 40 -5.84 9.23 -0.15
N GLY A 41 -6.93 9.21 0.59
CA GLY A 41 -8.10 10.06 0.29
C GLY A 41 -8.85 9.67 -0.96
N ILE A 42 -8.69 8.44 -1.43
CA ILE A 42 -9.37 7.96 -2.62
C ILE A 42 -10.65 7.22 -2.22
N SER A 43 -11.75 7.43 -2.94
CA SER A 43 -13.04 6.86 -2.57
C SER A 43 -13.52 5.73 -3.49
N LYS A 44 -13.12 5.74 -4.75
CA LYS A 44 -13.61 4.78 -5.74
C LYS A 44 -12.57 3.73 -6.05
N LEU A 45 -12.66 2.61 -5.35
CA LEU A 45 -11.74 1.49 -5.50
C LEU A 45 -12.50 0.21 -5.80
N LYS A 46 -11.95 -0.58 -6.70
CA LYS A 46 -12.45 -1.92 -6.98
C LYS A 46 -11.47 -2.93 -6.42
N LEU A 47 -11.95 -3.78 -5.51
CA LEU A 47 -11.13 -4.82 -4.93
C LEU A 47 -10.92 -5.95 -5.95
N GLY A 48 -9.65 -6.35 -6.09
CA GLY A 48 -9.28 -7.46 -6.96
C GLY A 48 -8.79 -8.66 -6.16
N GLU A 49 -7.86 -9.39 -6.74
CA GLU A 49 -7.37 -10.63 -6.16
C GLU A 49 -6.38 -10.40 -5.01
N PHE A 50 -6.35 -11.39 -4.12
CA PHE A 50 -5.29 -11.50 -3.14
C PHE A 50 -3.94 -11.74 -3.86
N LEU A 51 -2.89 -11.07 -3.44
CA LEU A 51 -1.56 -11.22 -4.04
C LEU A 51 -0.62 -12.06 -3.19
N ILE A 52 -0.37 -11.62 -1.98
CA ILE A 52 0.64 -12.23 -1.11
C ILE A 52 0.45 -11.72 0.32
N THR A 53 0.94 -12.50 1.28
CA THR A 53 1.07 -12.07 2.67
C THR A 53 2.56 -11.81 2.93
N THR A 54 2.88 -10.66 3.49
CA THR A 54 4.25 -10.34 3.88
C THR A 54 4.38 -10.23 5.40
N TYR A 55 5.59 -10.37 5.90
CA TYR A 55 5.87 -10.38 7.32
C TYR A 55 6.99 -9.40 7.63
N HIS A 56 6.81 -8.67 8.72
CA HIS A 56 7.82 -7.72 9.20
C HIS A 56 7.97 -7.86 10.70
N ILE A 57 9.21 -8.05 11.16
CA ILE A 57 9.51 -8.12 12.58
C ILE A 57 10.02 -6.75 13.02
N PHE A 58 9.44 -6.21 14.07
CA PHE A 58 9.85 -4.93 14.63
C PHE A 58 9.90 -5.01 16.15
N PHE A 59 10.75 -4.18 16.74
CA PHE A 59 10.94 -4.13 18.18
C PHE A 59 10.08 -3.01 18.77
N GLN A 60 9.22 -3.35 19.73
CA GLN A 60 8.36 -2.39 20.40
C GLN A 60 8.08 -2.86 21.81
N ASN A 61 8.16 -1.93 22.79
CA ASN A 61 7.89 -2.24 24.21
C ASN A 61 8.73 -3.42 24.72
N ASN A 62 10.03 -3.44 24.37
CA ASN A 62 10.99 -4.48 24.75
C ASN A 62 10.65 -5.87 24.24
N GLN A 63 9.88 -5.96 23.16
CA GLN A 63 9.50 -7.22 22.55
C GLN A 63 9.66 -7.18 21.05
N ASN A 64 10.05 -8.32 20.47
CA ASN A 64 9.97 -8.49 19.03
C ASN A 64 8.54 -8.80 18.67
N ARG A 65 7.99 -8.03 17.72
CA ARG A 65 6.61 -8.21 17.26
C ARG A 65 6.61 -8.54 15.78
N LEU A 66 5.70 -9.41 15.39
CA LEU A 66 5.50 -9.78 14.01
C LEU A 66 4.30 -9.01 13.45
N LYS A 67 4.52 -8.33 12.35
CA LYS A 67 3.45 -7.68 11.60
C LYS A 67 3.19 -8.46 10.33
N GLU A 68 1.94 -8.86 10.15
CA GLU A 68 1.49 -9.61 9.00
C GLU A 68 0.63 -8.71 8.14
N THR A 69 0.96 -8.58 6.86
CA THR A 69 0.19 -7.74 5.94
C THR A 69 -0.35 -8.60 4.80
N HIS A 70 -1.65 -8.52 4.59
CA HIS A 70 -2.33 -9.20 3.50
C HIS A 70 -2.54 -8.23 2.36
N TRP A 71 -1.92 -8.49 1.21
CA TRP A 71 -1.92 -7.59 0.08
C TRP A 71 -2.94 -8.02 -0.96
N PHE A 72 -3.73 -7.06 -1.43
CA PHE A 72 -4.74 -7.26 -2.47
C PHE A 72 -4.48 -6.33 -3.62
N GLN A 73 -4.78 -6.78 -4.83
CA GLN A 73 -4.81 -5.91 -5.99
C GLN A 73 -6.08 -5.07 -5.92
N MET A 74 -5.94 -3.77 -6.18
CA MET A 74 -7.08 -2.86 -6.28
C MET A 74 -6.93 -2.02 -7.53
N GLU A 75 -8.05 -1.57 -8.07
CA GLU A 75 -8.07 -0.75 -9.27
C GLU A 75 -8.94 0.47 -9.07
N THR A 76 -8.56 1.54 -9.75
CA THR A 76 -9.40 2.71 -9.90
C THR A 76 -9.20 3.29 -11.27
N THR A 77 -10.27 3.82 -11.86
CA THR A 77 -10.20 4.55 -13.13
C THR A 77 -10.47 6.03 -12.94
N THR A 78 -10.81 6.44 -11.72
CA THR A 78 -11.12 7.83 -11.43
C THR A 78 -9.85 8.61 -11.14
N LYS A 79 -9.86 9.91 -11.50
CA LYS A 79 -8.75 10.81 -11.24
C LYS A 79 -9.10 11.71 -10.06
N GLU A 80 -9.27 11.10 -8.90
CA GLU A 80 -9.53 11.84 -7.69
C GLU A 80 -8.25 12.54 -7.21
N VAL A 81 -8.41 13.67 -6.56
CA VAL A 81 -7.30 14.33 -5.90
C VAL A 81 -6.91 13.49 -4.69
N LEU A 82 -5.66 13.05 -4.66
CA LEU A 82 -5.16 12.25 -3.53
C LEU A 82 -4.85 13.15 -2.34
N ILE A 83 -5.23 12.69 -1.16
CA ILE A 83 -5.02 13.43 0.09
C ILE A 83 -4.27 12.51 1.04
N PRO A 84 -2.96 12.73 1.24
CA PRO A 84 -2.19 11.88 2.14
C PRO A 84 -2.63 12.09 3.59
N GLN A 85 -2.65 11.00 4.34
CA GLN A 85 -3.05 11.00 5.75
C GLN A 85 -1.88 11.50 6.60
N LEU A 86 -1.80 12.82 6.78
CA LEU A 86 -0.65 13.47 7.44
C LEU A 86 -0.49 13.02 8.89
N GLU A 87 -1.58 12.78 9.61
CA GLU A 87 -1.51 12.34 11.00
C GLU A 87 -0.87 10.96 11.16
N GLU A 88 -0.76 10.19 10.08
CA GLU A 88 -0.07 8.90 10.09
C GLU A 88 1.35 9.00 9.52
N GLY A 89 1.84 10.22 9.33
CA GLY A 89 3.18 10.46 8.83
C GLY A 89 3.32 10.28 7.32
N ILE A 90 2.21 10.16 6.60
CA ILE A 90 2.23 10.04 5.15
C ILE A 90 2.24 11.44 4.57
N THR A 91 3.32 11.80 3.89
CA THR A 91 3.50 13.15 3.35
C THR A 91 3.17 13.26 1.86
N ILE A 92 3.24 12.16 1.13
CA ILE A 92 2.94 12.11 -0.30
C ILE A 92 2.09 10.91 -0.60
N ALA A 93 1.06 11.09 -1.43
CA ALA A 93 0.31 10.01 -2.06
C ALA A 93 0.27 10.32 -3.54
N ILE A 94 0.78 9.44 -4.39
CA ILE A 94 0.96 9.73 -5.81
C ILE A 94 0.89 8.46 -6.64
N PHE A 95 0.34 8.59 -7.85
CA PHE A 95 0.40 7.53 -8.84
C PHE A 95 1.72 7.65 -9.62
N LYS A 96 2.41 6.53 -9.77
CA LYS A 96 3.67 6.45 -10.49
C LYS A 96 3.53 5.50 -11.68
N ASN A 97 4.10 5.90 -12.81
CA ASN A 97 4.18 5.01 -13.97
C ASN A 97 5.16 3.87 -13.66
N LYS A 98 5.32 2.94 -14.60
CA LYS A 98 6.19 1.78 -14.40
C LYS A 98 7.63 2.17 -14.10
N GLU A 99 8.18 3.13 -14.86
CA GLU A 99 9.57 3.55 -14.66
C GLU A 99 9.81 4.19 -13.30
N ASP A 100 8.92 5.11 -12.90
CA ASP A 100 9.02 5.78 -11.61
C ASP A 100 8.79 4.81 -10.47
N SER A 101 7.94 3.79 -10.69
CA SER A 101 7.72 2.74 -9.70
C SER A 101 8.99 1.92 -9.46
N VAL A 102 9.69 1.57 -10.52
CA VAL A 102 10.97 0.84 -10.40
C VAL A 102 11.98 1.67 -9.60
N ARG A 103 12.07 2.97 -9.87
CA ARG A 103 12.95 3.85 -9.11
C ARG A 103 12.55 3.94 -7.64
N ALA A 104 11.26 4.01 -7.37
CA ALA A 104 10.76 4.06 -5.99
C ALA A 104 11.15 2.82 -5.20
N LEU A 105 11.22 1.66 -5.86
CA LEU A 105 11.61 0.41 -5.20
C LEU A 105 13.03 0.45 -4.65
N ASP A 106 13.91 1.29 -5.21
CA ASP A 106 15.28 1.44 -4.70
C ASP A 106 15.31 2.12 -3.34
N ASN A 107 14.23 2.80 -2.95
CA ASN A 107 14.10 3.45 -1.65
C ASN A 107 12.79 3.03 -0.99
N SER A 108 12.59 1.73 -0.86
CA SER A 108 11.41 1.15 -0.23
C SER A 108 11.79 0.01 0.70
N TYR A 109 10.81 -0.41 1.49
CA TYR A 109 10.98 -1.61 2.33
C TYR A 109 11.05 -2.86 1.46
N GLY A 110 11.83 -3.85 1.90
CA GLY A 110 12.02 -5.09 1.14
C GLY A 110 10.71 -5.82 0.80
N ASN A 111 9.74 -5.75 1.70
CA ASN A 111 8.44 -6.40 1.47
C ASN A 111 7.70 -5.86 0.25
N ILE A 112 7.94 -4.60 -0.11
CA ILE A 112 7.30 -3.99 -1.28
C ILE A 112 7.77 -4.66 -2.57
N HIS A 113 9.05 -5.06 -2.63
CA HIS A 113 9.57 -5.81 -3.77
C HIS A 113 8.82 -7.13 -3.94
N LEU A 114 8.48 -7.80 -2.84
CA LEU A 114 7.73 -9.04 -2.87
C LEU A 114 6.32 -8.85 -3.43
N VAL A 115 5.69 -7.75 -3.06
CA VAL A 115 4.34 -7.41 -3.54
C VAL A 115 4.34 -7.21 -5.05
N PHE A 116 5.31 -6.43 -5.57
CA PHE A 116 5.42 -6.20 -7.00
C PHE A 116 5.75 -7.48 -7.77
N LYS A 117 6.61 -8.30 -7.21
CA LYS A 117 6.92 -9.60 -7.80
C LYS A 117 5.66 -10.46 -7.92
N ALA A 118 4.87 -10.53 -6.85
CA ALA A 118 3.62 -11.29 -6.85
C ALA A 118 2.63 -10.76 -7.89
N TYR A 119 2.53 -9.45 -8.02
CA TYR A 119 1.67 -8.81 -9.01
C TYR A 119 2.06 -9.19 -10.43
N TYR A 120 3.35 -9.12 -10.75
CA TYR A 120 3.83 -9.39 -12.11
C TYR A 120 3.88 -10.87 -12.46
N GLN A 121 3.78 -11.76 -11.48
CA GLN A 121 3.79 -13.22 -11.71
C GLN A 121 2.39 -13.81 -11.88
N LYS A 122 1.37 -13.00 -11.88
CA LYS A 122 -0.01 -13.47 -12.01
C LYS A 122 -0.29 -14.07 -13.37
#